data_0fd646a8548ffc843b3a888424f96957
#
_entry.id   0fd646a8548ffc843b3a888424f96957
#
_cell.length_a   1.000
_cell.length_b   1.000
_cell.length_c   1.000
_cell.angle_alpha   90.00
_cell.angle_beta   90.00
_cell.angle_gamma   90.00
#
_symmetry.space_group_name_H-M   'P 1'
#
loop_
_entity.id
_entity.type
_entity.pdbx_description
1 polymer ?
#
loop_
_entity_poly.entity_id
_entity_poly.type
_entity_poly.pdbx_seq_one_letter_code
_entity_poly.pdbx_strand_id
1 'polypeptide(L)'
;MYNSKKYKAMADKSAEKERLFNEWFTASYDRLRGTLRRYGMLDEDNFHDTYLFVRRQVLVPGKDITDYDAYFIGCYDGYYRG
;
A
#
# COMPACT_ATOMS: atom_id res chain seq x y z
N MET A 1 22.80 11.00 21.49
CA MET A 1 23.60 10.70 20.35
C MET A 1 23.44 9.32 19.87
N TYR A 2 23.70 8.41 20.71
CA TYR A 2 23.56 7.02 20.43
C TYR A 2 22.13 6.65 19.97
N ASN A 3 21.12 7.19 20.66
CA ASN A 3 19.74 6.96 20.28
C ASN A 3 19.37 7.60 18.96
N SER A 4 20.02 8.69 18.61
CA SER A 4 19.78 9.36 17.33
C SER A 4 20.12 8.48 16.15
N LYS A 5 21.20 7.73 16.26
CA LYS A 5 21.64 6.88 15.17
C LYS A 5 20.66 5.74 14.93
N LYS A 6 20.20 5.12 16.01
CA LYS A 6 19.23 4.06 15.92
C LYS A 6 17.89 4.57 15.38
N TYR A 7 17.50 5.72 15.85
CA TYR A 7 16.28 6.38 15.44
C TYR A 7 16.30 6.71 13.95
N LYS A 8 17.44 7.21 13.49
CA LYS A 8 17.62 7.57 12.10
C LYS A 8 17.51 6.36 11.19
N ALA A 9 18.06 5.23 11.61
CA ALA A 9 17.97 4.01 10.83
C ALA A 9 16.53 3.55 10.67
N MET A 10 15.72 3.67 11.71
CA MET A 10 14.31 3.33 11.64
C MET A 10 13.55 4.29 10.72
N ALA A 11 13.85 5.57 10.80
CA ALA A 11 13.24 6.56 9.94
C ALA A 11 13.59 6.31 8.47
N ASP A 12 14.84 5.97 8.20
CA ASP A 12 15.28 5.66 6.84
C ASP A 12 14.53 4.46 6.28
N LYS A 13 14.30 3.45 7.12
CA LYS A 13 13.59 2.25 6.71
C LYS A 13 12.13 2.57 6.35
N SER A 14 11.48 3.40 7.16
CA SER A 14 10.11 3.82 6.88
C SER A 14 10.03 4.63 5.61
N ALA A 15 10.96 5.54 5.41
CA ALA A 15 11.01 6.36 4.20
C ALA A 15 11.20 5.50 2.96
N GLU A 16 12.04 4.48 3.07
CA GLU A 16 12.28 3.57 1.96
C GLU A 16 11.02 2.77 1.62
N LYS A 17 10.34 2.25 2.61
CA LYS A 17 9.09 1.51 2.39
C LYS A 17 8.04 2.40 1.74
N GLU A 18 7.92 3.62 2.21
CA GLU A 18 6.95 4.56 1.65
C GLU A 18 7.28 4.88 0.20
N ARG A 19 8.56 5.09 -0.10
CA ARG A 19 8.99 5.39 -1.45
C ARG A 19 8.69 4.24 -2.41
N LEU A 20 9.01 3.02 -1.99
CA LEU A 20 8.76 1.84 -2.81
C LEU A 20 7.27 1.62 -3.06
N PHE A 21 6.47 1.80 -2.02
CA PHE A 21 5.02 1.65 -2.16
C PHE A 21 4.45 2.71 -3.09
N ASN A 22 4.88 3.95 -2.95
CA ASN A 22 4.39 5.03 -3.80
C ASN A 22 4.78 4.83 -5.25
N GLU A 23 6.01 4.36 -5.49
CA GLU A 23 6.44 4.05 -6.85
C GLU A 23 5.59 2.95 -7.46
N TRP A 24 5.33 1.89 -6.69
CA TRP A 24 4.48 0.82 -7.17
C TRP A 24 3.06 1.32 -7.46
N PHE A 25 2.50 2.08 -6.53
CA PHE A 25 1.12 2.55 -6.68
C PHE A 25 0.96 3.46 -7.88
N THR A 26 1.91 4.38 -8.06
CA THR A 26 1.88 5.29 -9.21
C THR A 26 1.96 4.51 -10.52
N ALA A 27 2.87 3.55 -10.60
CA ALA A 27 3.05 2.75 -11.80
C ALA A 27 1.88 1.81 -12.07
N SER A 28 1.17 1.41 -11.02
CA SER A 28 0.10 0.42 -11.12
C SER A 28 -1.30 1.02 -11.13
N TYR A 29 -1.41 2.32 -10.93
CA TYR A 29 -2.68 2.99 -10.70
C TYR A 29 -3.70 2.69 -11.79
N ASP A 30 -3.32 2.96 -13.05
CA ASP A 30 -4.24 2.76 -14.17
C ASP A 30 -4.55 1.28 -14.38
N ARG A 31 -3.54 0.44 -14.21
CA ARG A 31 -3.72 -1.01 -14.37
C ARG A 31 -4.69 -1.56 -13.33
N LEU A 32 -4.54 -1.16 -12.09
CA LEU A 32 -5.44 -1.61 -11.01
C LEU A 32 -6.87 -1.17 -11.26
N ARG A 33 -7.04 0.10 -11.60
CA ARG A 33 -8.38 0.63 -11.86
C ARG A 33 -9.01 -0.03 -13.07
N GLY A 34 -8.22 -0.24 -14.13
CA GLY A 34 -8.72 -0.91 -15.32
C GLY A 34 -9.14 -2.34 -15.06
N THR A 35 -8.39 -3.05 -14.25
CA THR A 35 -8.74 -4.42 -13.87
C THR A 35 -10.04 -4.47 -13.10
N LEU A 36 -10.19 -3.59 -12.12
CA LEU A 36 -11.40 -3.55 -11.30
C LEU A 36 -12.62 -3.14 -12.14
N ARG A 37 -12.42 -2.19 -13.06
CA ARG A 37 -13.49 -1.77 -13.95
C ARG A 37 -13.95 -2.92 -14.85
N ARG A 38 -13.00 -3.71 -15.34
CA ARG A 38 -13.30 -4.85 -16.21
C ARG A 38 -14.18 -5.86 -15.49
N TYR A 39 -13.99 -6.05 -14.21
CA TYR A 39 -14.79 -6.98 -13.43
C TYR A 39 -16.04 -6.33 -12.83
N GLY A 40 -16.28 -5.07 -13.15
CA GLY A 40 -17.46 -4.36 -12.63
C GLY A 40 -17.38 -4.08 -11.13
N MET A 41 -16.16 -4.01 -10.59
CA MET A 41 -15.94 -3.85 -9.16
C MET A 41 -15.31 -2.52 -8.79
N LEU A 42 -15.13 -1.60 -9.74
CA LEU A 42 -14.47 -0.34 -9.43
C LEU A 42 -15.39 0.60 -8.68
N ASP A 43 -15.00 0.96 -7.47
CA ASP A 43 -15.66 1.93 -6.62
C ASP A 43 -14.59 2.89 -6.14
N GLU A 44 -14.72 4.16 -6.49
CA GLU A 44 -13.68 5.15 -6.21
C GLU A 44 -13.41 5.32 -4.73
N ASP A 45 -14.47 5.36 -3.92
CA ASP A 45 -14.31 5.51 -2.48
C ASP A 45 -13.60 4.30 -1.88
N ASN A 46 -14.00 3.11 -2.29
CA ASN A 46 -13.36 1.89 -1.81
C ASN A 46 -11.90 1.82 -2.27
N PHE A 47 -11.63 2.28 -3.48
CA PHE A 47 -10.26 2.30 -4.00
C PHE A 47 -9.39 3.21 -3.15
N HIS A 48 -9.89 4.39 -2.83
CA HIS A 48 -9.15 5.34 -2.01
C HIS A 48 -8.94 4.81 -0.59
N ASP A 49 -9.98 4.25 0.00
CA ASP A 49 -9.90 3.70 1.36
C ASP A 49 -8.91 2.55 1.42
N THR A 50 -8.91 1.70 0.40
CA THR A 50 -7.97 0.58 0.32
C THR A 50 -6.54 1.09 0.22
N TYR A 51 -6.32 2.12 -0.60
CA TYR A 51 -4.99 2.73 -0.71
C TYR A 51 -4.49 3.19 0.65
N LEU A 52 -5.34 3.92 1.39
CA LEU A 52 -4.95 4.42 2.71
C LEU A 52 -4.65 3.30 3.68
N PHE A 53 -5.47 2.26 3.66
CA PHE A 53 -5.27 1.13 4.55
C PHE A 53 -3.97 0.39 4.24
N VAL A 54 -3.76 0.08 2.96
CA VAL A 54 -2.56 -0.66 2.56
C VAL A 54 -1.29 0.15 2.84
N ARG A 55 -1.34 1.45 2.56
CA ARG A 55 -0.22 2.34 2.85
C ARG A 55 0.14 2.27 4.34
N ARG A 56 -0.85 2.29 5.20
CA ARG A 56 -0.63 2.21 6.64
C ARG A 56 0.01 0.87 7.01
N GLN A 57 -0.46 -0.21 6.40
CA GLN A 57 0.09 -1.53 6.69
C GLN A 57 1.54 -1.65 6.22
N VAL A 58 1.87 -1.09 5.08
CA VAL A 58 3.24 -1.12 4.56
C VAL A 58 4.21 -0.46 5.54
N LEU A 59 3.74 0.57 6.24
CA LEU A 59 4.59 1.35 7.14
C LEU A 59 4.68 0.75 8.55
N VAL A 60 3.97 -0.33 8.83
CA VAL A 60 4.04 -0.97 10.14
C VAL A 60 5.44 -1.58 10.32
N PRO A 61 6.14 -1.23 11.41
CA PRO A 61 7.47 -1.80 11.66
C PRO A 61 7.40 -3.33 11.77
N GLY A 62 8.33 -4.00 11.12
CA GLY A 62 8.41 -5.45 11.17
C GLY A 62 7.46 -6.18 10.26
N LYS A 63 6.60 -5.47 9.56
CA LYS A 63 5.68 -6.08 8.61
C LYS A 63 6.24 -5.91 7.21
N ASP A 64 6.55 -7.01 6.54
CA ASP A 64 7.12 -6.99 5.21
C ASP A 64 6.10 -7.47 4.20
N ILE A 65 5.57 -6.52 3.41
CA ILE A 65 4.65 -6.85 2.32
C ILE A 65 5.49 -6.86 1.06
N THR A 66 5.61 -8.03 0.44
CA THR A 66 6.44 -8.20 -0.75
C THR A 66 5.65 -8.18 -2.04
N ASP A 67 4.37 -8.54 -1.98
CA ASP A 67 3.51 -8.55 -3.16
C ASP A 67 2.40 -7.53 -2.95
N TYR A 68 2.65 -6.30 -3.39
CA TYR A 68 1.69 -5.23 -3.21
C TYR A 68 0.40 -5.48 -3.99
N ASP A 69 0.50 -6.07 -5.18
CA ASP A 69 -0.68 -6.36 -6.00
C ASP A 69 -1.64 -7.30 -5.27
N ALA A 70 -1.12 -8.43 -4.80
CA ALA A 70 -1.96 -9.41 -4.11
C ALA A 70 -2.54 -8.83 -2.85
N TYR A 71 -1.73 -8.08 -2.10
CA TYR A 71 -2.19 -7.51 -0.83
C TYR A 71 -3.28 -6.47 -1.07
N PHE A 72 -3.06 -5.59 -2.05
CA PHE A 72 -4.02 -4.52 -2.37
C PHE A 72 -5.34 -5.12 -2.84
N ILE A 73 -5.29 -6.04 -3.78
CA ILE A 73 -6.50 -6.66 -4.33
C ILE A 73 -7.25 -7.43 -3.25
N GLY A 74 -6.52 -8.15 -2.38
CA GLY A 74 -7.16 -8.86 -1.27
C GLY A 74 -7.89 -7.92 -0.32
N CYS A 75 -7.26 -6.80 0.04
CA CYS A 75 -7.89 -5.82 0.91
C CYS A 75 -9.08 -5.16 0.22
N TYR A 76 -8.93 -4.83 -1.05
CA TYR A 76 -10.02 -4.22 -1.83
C TYR A 76 -11.23 -5.14 -1.87
N ASP A 77 -11.00 -6.41 -2.17
CA ASP A 77 -12.09 -7.37 -2.26
C ASP A 77 -12.82 -7.51 -0.92
N GLY A 78 -12.06 -7.54 0.16
CA GLY A 78 -12.63 -7.61 1.50
C GLY A 78 -13.53 -6.44 1.82
N TYR A 79 -13.07 -5.23 1.51
CA TYR A 79 -13.88 -4.03 1.73
C TYR A 79 -15.07 -3.95 0.81
N TYR A 80 -14.89 -4.34 -0.44
CA TYR A 80 -15.96 -4.28 -1.44
C TYR A 80 -17.12 -5.19 -1.07
N ARG A 81 -16.80 -6.38 -0.59
CA ARG A 81 -17.83 -7.35 -0.20
C ARG A 81 -18.39 -7.11 1.19
N GLY A 82 -17.61 -6.48 2.03
CA GLY A 82 -18.00 -6.20 3.39
C GLY A 82 -18.84 -4.99 3.54
#